data_95a63625867da4a5e31ee833fe7a8985
#
_entry.id   95a63625867da4a5e31ee833fe7a8985
#
_cell.length_a   1.000
_cell.length_b   1.000
_cell.length_c   1.000
_cell.angle_alpha   90.00
_cell.angle_beta   90.00
_cell.angle_gamma   90.00
#
_symmetry.space_group_name_H-M   'P 1'
#
loop_
_entity.id
_entity.type
_entity.pdbx_description
1 polymer ?
#
loop_
_entity_poly.entity_id
_entity_poly.type
_entity_poly.pdbx_seq_one_letter_code
_entity_poly.pdbx_strand_id
1 'polypeptide(L)'
;MFNWHKKEKPLLGLTGTGGGLGYLAGNVLEPDFGEELFTSVGSHTWVAPAKAAEHNICVVCIGGGGGGDNGHGVHSGGGGGLGWKNNIPVVAGQSYSLQVGQGGPGAGQSYDQGNGNAGTPSYFINSSTVMGEGG
;
A
#
# COMPACT_ATOMS: atom_id res chain seq x y z
N MET A 1 -36.14 -1.60 4.64
CA MET A 1 -35.46 -1.76 4.69
C MET A 1 -34.88 -2.26 4.36
N PHE A 2 -34.21 -2.33 4.24
CA PHE A 2 -33.49 -2.76 4.10
C PHE A 2 -32.82 -3.05 3.65
N ASN A 3 -32.34 -3.04 3.14
CA ASN A 3 -31.65 -3.36 2.86
C ASN A 3 -30.98 -4.26 2.53
N TRP A 4 -30.33 -3.86 2.24
CA TRP A 4 -29.64 -4.76 1.52
C TRP A 4 -28.84 -5.57 2.44
N HIS A 5 -28.60 -5.06 3.48
CA HIS A 5 -28.07 -5.89 4.29
C HIS A 5 -28.86 -7.02 4.59
N LYS A 6 -29.99 -6.91 4.13
CA LYS A 6 -30.73 -7.97 4.14
C LYS A 6 -30.16 -8.94 3.41
N LYS A 7 -29.36 -8.67 2.53
CA LYS A 7 -28.80 -9.63 1.82
C LYS A 7 -28.13 -10.54 2.73
N GLU A 8 -27.73 -10.09 3.75
CA GLU A 8 -27.19 -10.95 4.68
C GLU A 8 -28.18 -11.86 5.22
N LYS A 9 -29.39 -11.48 5.07
CA LYS A 9 -30.39 -12.25 5.59
C LYS A 9 -30.51 -13.50 4.96
N PRO A 10 -30.28 -13.62 3.76
CA PRO A 10 -30.37 -14.90 3.14
C PRO A 10 -29.64 -15.91 3.92
N LEU A 11 -28.73 -15.42 4.60
CA LEU A 11 -28.06 -16.26 5.44
C LEU A 11 -28.94 -17.04 6.27
N LEU A 12 -29.98 -16.41 6.65
CA LEU A 12 -30.91 -17.08 7.50
C LEU A 12 -31.64 -18.13 6.78
N GLY A 13 -32.05 -17.84 5.62
CA GLY A 13 -32.75 -18.80 4.80
C GLY A 13 -31.97 -20.06 4.63
N LEU A 14 -30.67 -19.91 4.71
CA LEU A 14 -29.83 -21.03 4.50
C LEU A 14 -29.64 -21.84 5.72
N THR A 15 -29.96 -21.30 6.86
CA THR A 15 -29.76 -22.01 8.08
C THR A 15 -30.67 -23.22 8.20
N GLY A 16 -31.73 -23.27 7.43
CA GLY A 16 -32.62 -24.38 7.44
C GLY A 16 -32.09 -25.65 6.79
N THR A 17 -31.01 -25.53 6.05
CA THR A 17 -30.47 -26.67 5.32
C THR A 17 -28.97 -26.78 5.65
N GLY A 18 -28.55 -27.96 5.98
CA GLY A 18 -27.15 -28.19 6.31
C GLY A 18 -26.22 -27.86 5.15
N GLY A 19 -26.64 -28.19 3.94
CA GLY A 19 -25.84 -27.85 2.77
C GLY A 19 -25.72 -26.37 2.56
N GLY A 20 -26.76 -25.62 2.90
CA GLY A 20 -26.72 -24.19 2.83
C GLY A 20 -25.71 -23.55 3.73
N LEU A 21 -25.55 -24.10 4.92
CA LEU A 21 -24.55 -23.58 5.85
C LEU A 21 -23.12 -23.76 5.33
N GLY A 22 -22.84 -24.92 4.76
CA GLY A 22 -21.53 -25.15 4.16
C GLY A 22 -21.24 -24.19 3.02
N TYR A 23 -22.24 -23.93 2.21
CA TYR A 23 -22.11 -22.98 1.12
C TYR A 23 -21.83 -21.56 1.68
N LEU A 24 -22.59 -21.17 2.68
CA LEU A 24 -22.39 -19.85 3.27
C LEU A 24 -21.01 -19.69 3.89
N ALA A 25 -20.55 -20.71 4.60
CA ALA A 25 -19.25 -20.65 5.22
C ALA A 25 -18.15 -20.44 4.17
N GLY A 26 -18.27 -21.12 3.04
CA GLY A 26 -17.27 -20.98 1.99
C GLY A 26 -17.34 -19.69 1.19
N ASN A 27 -18.54 -19.13 1.05
CA ASN A 27 -18.73 -17.99 0.16
C ASN A 27 -18.92 -16.64 0.85
N VAL A 28 -19.43 -16.65 2.06
CA VAL A 28 -19.78 -15.41 2.75
C VAL A 28 -18.71 -14.93 3.71
N LEU A 29 -17.95 -15.85 4.26
CA LEU A 29 -16.94 -15.51 5.26
C LEU A 29 -15.59 -15.11 4.67
N GLU A 30 -15.42 -15.31 3.39
CA GLU A 30 -14.19 -14.88 2.73
C GLU A 30 -14.32 -13.41 2.32
N PRO A 31 -13.41 -12.56 2.73
CA PRO A 31 -13.45 -11.18 2.28
C PRO A 31 -13.15 -11.11 0.79
N ASP A 32 -13.90 -10.28 0.09
CA ASP A 32 -13.71 -10.07 -1.34
C ASP A 32 -12.51 -9.18 -1.65
N PHE A 33 -11.91 -8.60 -0.62
CA PHE A 33 -10.76 -7.72 -0.78
C PHE A 33 -9.74 -8.01 0.32
N GLY A 34 -8.52 -7.63 0.05
CA GLY A 34 -7.41 -7.77 0.98
C GLY A 34 -6.48 -6.58 0.89
N GLU A 35 -5.58 -6.49 1.84
CA GLU A 35 -4.60 -5.41 1.90
C GLU A 35 -3.24 -6.01 2.21
N GLU A 36 -2.21 -5.49 1.58
CA GLU A 36 -0.83 -5.87 1.86
C GLU A 36 0.02 -4.62 2.01
N LEU A 37 0.81 -4.55 3.08
CA LEU A 37 1.57 -3.39 3.46
C LEU A 37 3.08 -3.69 3.45
N PHE A 38 3.83 -2.88 2.72
CA PHE A 38 5.29 -2.96 2.65
C PHE A 38 5.89 -1.73 3.32
N THR A 39 6.59 -1.93 4.44
CA THR A 39 7.18 -0.84 5.24
C THR A 39 8.70 -0.92 5.35
N SER A 40 9.28 -2.06 5.04
CA SER A 40 10.75 -2.21 5.07
C SER A 40 11.36 -1.54 3.86
N VAL A 41 12.35 -0.68 4.09
CA VAL A 41 13.06 0.02 3.01
C VAL A 41 13.73 -0.98 2.07
N GLY A 42 13.64 -0.71 0.79
CA GLY A 42 14.29 -1.52 -0.24
C GLY A 42 13.34 -2.06 -1.30
N SER A 43 13.85 -2.94 -2.12
CA SER A 43 13.11 -3.57 -3.21
C SER A 43 12.36 -4.78 -2.70
N HIS A 44 11.12 -4.92 -3.11
CA HIS A 44 10.26 -6.04 -2.77
C HIS A 44 9.59 -6.60 -4.02
N THR A 45 9.05 -7.79 -3.87
CA THR A 45 8.28 -8.45 -4.92
C THR A 45 6.94 -8.86 -4.33
N TRP A 46 5.89 -8.48 -5.01
CA TRP A 46 4.52 -8.87 -4.68
C TRP A 46 3.99 -9.81 -5.76
N VAL A 47 3.35 -10.89 -5.34
CA VAL A 47 2.72 -11.85 -6.25
C VAL A 47 1.21 -11.64 -6.21
N ALA A 48 0.63 -11.32 -7.34
CA ALA A 48 -0.79 -10.99 -7.41
C ALA A 48 -1.66 -12.22 -7.11
N PRO A 49 -2.50 -12.18 -6.08
CA PRO A 49 -3.44 -13.25 -5.82
C PRO A 49 -4.57 -13.23 -6.86
N ALA A 50 -5.27 -14.35 -7.00
CA ALA A 50 -6.33 -14.49 -7.99
C ALA A 50 -7.39 -13.39 -7.87
N LYS A 51 -7.85 -13.09 -6.67
CA LYS A 51 -8.86 -12.07 -6.45
C LYS A 51 -8.42 -10.67 -6.85
N ALA A 52 -7.14 -10.34 -6.70
CA ALA A 52 -6.62 -9.06 -7.15
C ALA A 52 -6.71 -8.92 -8.68
N ALA A 53 -6.53 -10.00 -9.41
CA ALA A 53 -6.65 -9.99 -10.86
C ALA A 53 -8.10 -9.85 -11.34
N GLU A 54 -9.06 -10.30 -10.55
CA GLU A 54 -10.48 -10.18 -10.88
C GLU A 54 -11.00 -8.75 -10.72
N HIS A 55 -10.45 -8.00 -9.79
CA HIS A 55 -10.98 -6.69 -9.40
C HIS A 55 -10.04 -5.51 -9.63
N ASN A 56 -8.83 -5.77 -10.13
CA ASN A 56 -7.74 -4.80 -10.20
C ASN A 56 -7.30 -4.39 -8.79
N ILE A 57 -6.26 -3.61 -8.70
CA ILE A 57 -5.74 -3.15 -7.41
C ILE A 57 -5.66 -1.64 -7.33
N CYS A 58 -5.66 -1.14 -6.10
CA CYS A 58 -5.40 0.25 -5.78
C CYS A 58 -4.10 0.30 -4.99
N VAL A 59 -3.21 1.19 -5.36
CA VAL A 59 -1.90 1.31 -4.75
C VAL A 59 -1.68 2.72 -4.25
N VAL A 60 -1.12 2.84 -3.06
CA VAL A 60 -0.67 4.10 -2.47
C VAL A 60 0.82 3.96 -2.17
N CYS A 61 1.60 4.92 -2.60
CA CYS A 61 3.03 4.99 -2.37
C CYS A 61 3.36 6.26 -1.59
N ILE A 62 4.16 6.11 -0.53
CA ILE A 62 4.63 7.24 0.27
C ILE A 62 6.15 7.23 0.21
N GLY A 63 6.75 8.29 -0.28
CA GLY A 63 8.19 8.43 -0.37
C GLY A 63 8.83 8.68 0.99
N GLY A 64 10.13 8.49 1.08
CA GLY A 64 10.88 8.78 2.28
C GLY A 64 11.00 10.29 2.50
N GLY A 65 10.86 10.75 3.72
CA GLY A 65 11.09 12.15 4.04
C GLY A 65 12.57 12.54 3.96
N GLY A 66 12.84 13.79 3.72
CA GLY A 66 14.20 14.33 3.72
C GLY A 66 14.78 14.46 5.13
N GLY A 67 16.09 14.49 5.22
CA GLY A 67 16.80 14.73 6.47
C GLY A 67 16.85 16.21 6.83
N GLY A 68 16.87 16.50 8.11
CA GLY A 68 17.01 17.88 8.60
C GLY A 68 18.45 18.40 8.52
N ASP A 69 18.57 19.71 8.49
CA ASP A 69 19.83 20.45 8.52
C ASP A 69 20.30 20.68 9.96
N ASN A 70 21.59 20.85 10.15
CA ASN A 70 22.23 21.14 11.44
C ASN A 70 23.10 22.42 11.41
N GLY A 71 22.87 23.32 10.46
CA GLY A 71 23.59 24.58 10.33
C GLY A 71 23.03 25.69 11.23
N HIS A 72 23.53 26.93 11.01
CA HIS A 72 23.13 28.11 11.78
C HIS A 72 21.62 28.45 11.66
N GLY A 73 20.91 27.85 10.73
CA GLY A 73 19.48 27.95 10.61
C GLY A 73 18.88 26.56 10.58
N VAL A 74 18.54 26.01 11.72
CA VAL A 74 18.01 24.64 11.85
C VAL A 74 16.77 24.50 10.99
N HIS A 75 16.87 23.79 9.89
CA HIS A 75 15.73 23.51 9.01
C HIS A 75 15.34 22.04 9.12
N SER A 76 14.06 21.81 9.22
CA SER A 76 13.53 20.43 9.21
C SER A 76 13.55 19.86 7.79
N GLY A 77 13.72 18.56 7.69
CA GLY A 77 13.62 17.89 6.40
C GLY A 77 12.20 17.93 5.83
N GLY A 78 12.10 17.83 4.54
CA GLY A 78 10.82 17.77 3.83
C GLY A 78 10.09 16.45 4.09
N GLY A 79 8.77 16.47 4.00
CA GLY A 79 7.98 15.25 4.02
C GLY A 79 8.07 14.53 2.68
N GLY A 80 8.01 13.21 2.69
CA GLY A 80 7.89 12.43 1.45
C GLY A 80 6.55 12.66 0.77
N GLY A 81 6.54 12.59 -0.54
CA GLY A 81 5.35 12.75 -1.37
C GLY A 81 4.45 11.53 -1.30
N LEU A 82 3.16 11.78 -1.53
CA LEU A 82 2.15 10.74 -1.64
C LEU A 82 1.77 10.56 -3.11
N GLY A 83 1.83 9.33 -3.61
CA GLY A 83 1.31 8.96 -4.92
C GLY A 83 0.29 7.85 -4.78
N TRP A 84 -0.74 7.85 -5.62
CA TRP A 84 -1.74 6.80 -5.59
C TRP A 84 -2.34 6.57 -6.98
N LYS A 85 -2.81 5.35 -7.18
CA LYS A 85 -3.47 4.98 -8.42
C LYS A 85 -4.45 3.83 -8.17
N ASN A 86 -5.64 3.99 -8.71
CA ASN A 86 -6.70 2.98 -8.63
C ASN A 86 -6.78 2.17 -9.92
N ASN A 87 -7.39 1.01 -9.82
CA ASN A 87 -7.73 0.17 -10.96
C ASN A 87 -6.51 -0.24 -11.81
N ILE A 88 -5.43 -0.61 -11.16
CA ILE A 88 -4.26 -1.15 -11.85
C ILE A 88 -4.55 -2.62 -12.18
N PRO A 89 -4.57 -3.00 -13.46
CA PRO A 89 -4.79 -4.39 -13.83
C PRO A 89 -3.57 -5.23 -13.49
N VAL A 90 -3.80 -6.39 -12.93
CA VAL A 90 -2.75 -7.36 -12.59
C VAL A 90 -3.18 -8.74 -13.02
N VAL A 91 -2.21 -9.63 -13.21
CA VAL A 91 -2.43 -11.01 -13.64
C VAL A 91 -2.17 -11.95 -12.46
N ALA A 92 -3.11 -12.84 -12.19
CA ALA A 92 -3.00 -13.80 -11.09
C ALA A 92 -1.70 -14.61 -11.18
N GLY A 93 -1.00 -14.71 -10.08
CA GLY A 93 0.26 -15.45 -9.99
C GLY A 93 1.48 -14.72 -10.57
N GLN A 94 1.29 -13.57 -11.19
CA GLN A 94 2.41 -12.78 -11.70
C GLN A 94 3.08 -11.99 -10.58
N SER A 95 4.40 -11.86 -10.68
CA SER A 95 5.22 -11.09 -9.75
C SER A 95 5.37 -9.65 -10.23
N TYR A 96 5.21 -8.73 -9.32
CA TYR A 96 5.37 -7.29 -9.55
C TYR A 96 6.40 -6.74 -8.59
N SER A 97 7.34 -5.95 -9.11
CA SER A 97 8.36 -5.30 -8.29
C SER A 97 7.81 -4.03 -7.66
N LEU A 98 8.29 -3.71 -6.48
CA LEU A 98 8.01 -2.45 -5.84
C LEU A 98 9.22 -2.00 -5.03
N GLN A 99 9.31 -0.71 -4.78
CA GLN A 99 10.37 -0.09 -4.00
C GLN A 99 9.76 0.69 -2.85
N VAL A 100 10.28 0.47 -1.65
CA VAL A 100 10.00 1.31 -0.48
C VAL A 100 11.17 2.26 -0.29
N GLY A 101 10.90 3.55 -0.34
CA GLY A 101 11.90 4.59 -0.24
C GLY A 101 12.45 4.74 1.17
N GLN A 102 13.69 5.18 1.23
CA GLN A 102 14.39 5.45 2.48
C GLN A 102 14.28 6.93 2.82
N GLY A 103 14.17 7.25 4.09
CA GLY A 103 14.31 8.63 4.56
C GLY A 103 15.73 9.13 4.34
N GLY A 104 15.88 10.39 3.98
CA GLY A 104 17.17 11.03 3.84
C GLY A 104 17.87 11.18 5.20
N PRO A 105 19.16 10.91 5.28
CA PRO A 105 19.90 11.15 6.51
C PRO A 105 19.98 12.65 6.80
N GLY A 106 19.84 13.00 8.06
CA GLY A 106 20.06 14.36 8.52
C GLY A 106 21.52 14.76 8.41
N ALA A 107 21.79 16.05 8.49
CA ALA A 107 23.17 16.56 8.56
C ALA A 107 23.87 16.04 9.81
N GLY A 108 25.19 15.88 9.70
CA GLY A 108 26.02 15.40 10.81
C GLY A 108 26.04 16.35 12.01
N GLN A 109 26.56 15.87 13.13
CA GLN A 109 26.55 16.62 14.41
C GLN A 109 27.50 17.80 14.49
N SER A 110 28.25 18.10 13.46
CA SER A 110 29.17 19.23 13.45
C SER A 110 28.52 20.48 12.89
N TYR A 111 28.71 21.60 13.55
CA TYR A 111 28.09 22.90 13.25
C TYR A 111 28.26 23.42 11.81
N ASP A 112 29.13 22.83 11.02
CA ASP A 112 29.46 23.27 9.65
C ASP A 112 29.17 22.19 8.60
N GLN A 113 28.38 21.18 8.90
CA GLN A 113 28.24 20.01 8.03
C GLN A 113 27.01 20.01 7.10
N GLY A 114 26.57 21.19 6.72
CA GLY A 114 25.70 21.27 5.55
C GLY A 114 24.27 20.82 5.76
N ASN A 115 23.63 20.56 4.65
CA ASN A 115 22.20 20.24 4.58
C ASN A 115 21.93 18.75 4.77
N GLY A 116 20.74 18.44 5.22
CA GLY A 116 20.24 17.07 5.18
C GLY A 116 20.07 16.58 3.74
N ASN A 117 20.00 15.29 3.56
CA ASN A 117 19.83 14.70 2.23
C ASN A 117 18.38 14.41 1.96
N ALA A 118 18.02 14.38 0.69
CA ALA A 118 16.68 14.02 0.26
C ALA A 118 16.37 12.56 0.59
N GLY A 119 15.13 12.27 0.84
CA GLY A 119 14.63 10.92 0.89
C GLY A 119 14.54 10.33 -0.51
N THR A 120 14.29 9.04 -0.59
CA THR A 120 14.14 8.35 -1.87
C THR A 120 12.69 7.99 -2.15
N PRO A 121 12.28 7.86 -3.42
CA PRO A 121 10.90 7.57 -3.75
C PRO A 121 10.49 6.14 -3.45
N SER A 122 9.20 5.96 -3.21
CA SER A 122 8.54 4.66 -3.21
C SER A 122 7.72 4.53 -4.48
N TYR A 123 7.72 3.36 -5.11
CA TYR A 123 6.92 3.15 -6.33
C TYR A 123 6.50 1.68 -6.48
N PHE A 124 5.45 1.47 -7.25
CA PHE A 124 4.97 0.15 -7.62
C PHE A 124 5.16 -0.05 -9.13
N ILE A 125 5.83 -1.14 -9.49
CA ILE A 125 6.28 -1.50 -10.84
C ILE A 125 7.39 -0.57 -11.30
N ASN A 126 7.10 0.71 -11.42
CA ASN A 126 8.06 1.76 -11.81
C ASN A 126 7.49 3.13 -11.44
N SER A 127 8.32 4.17 -11.56
CA SER A 127 7.97 5.54 -11.21
C SER A 127 6.87 6.14 -12.09
N SER A 128 6.63 5.58 -13.27
CA SER A 128 5.57 6.06 -14.17
C SER A 128 4.21 5.41 -13.88
N THR A 129 4.18 4.30 -13.16
CA THR A 129 2.92 3.62 -12.80
C THR A 129 2.26 4.30 -11.62
N VAL A 130 2.95 4.36 -10.52
CA VAL A 130 2.58 5.12 -9.31
C VAL A 130 3.82 5.32 -8.46
N MET A 131 4.03 6.54 -7.97
CA MET A 131 5.21 6.89 -7.19
C MET A 131 4.86 7.95 -6.15
N GLY A 132 5.39 7.78 -4.94
CA GLY A 132 5.50 8.83 -3.93
C GLY A 132 6.95 9.31 -3.92
N GLU A 133 7.17 10.58 -4.18
CA GLU A 133 8.53 11.12 -4.27
C GLU A 133 9.18 11.25 -2.90
N GLY A 134 10.51 11.29 -2.87
CA GLY A 134 11.26 11.60 -1.66
C GLY A 134 11.18 13.09 -1.33
N GLY A 135 11.27 13.42 -0.06
CA GLY A 135 11.28 14.80 0.42
C GLY A 135 12.68 15.38 0.53
#